data_9cc65157b2c4e9017f78bf7131ff52cf
#
_entry.id   9cc65157b2c4e9017f78bf7131ff52cf
#
_cell.length_a   1.000
_cell.length_b   1.000
_cell.length_c   1.000
_cell.angle_alpha   90.00
_cell.angle_beta   90.00
_cell.angle_gamma   90.00
#
_symmetry.space_group_name_H-M   'P 1'
#
loop_
_entity.id
_entity.type
_entity.pdbx_description
1 polymer ?
#
loop_
_entity_poly.entity_id
_entity_poly.type
_entity_poly.pdbx_seq_one_letter_code
_entity_poly.pdbx_strand_id
1 'polypeptide(L)'
;GELYYESLKAWIGQGAKLDLKTPRVIGIELSPKNPVIERIGGRQQLPAIARYADGYVKDVTAEAFLDSGNGDVIEADKKGLMTSLRRGEAPILARFEGAYAATTITVMGDRTGFAWKEPEKWNKIDELVAQKWQRMKIEPSGVCSDDVFLRRIHLDLTGLPPKAEEVTAFLNDKRLRVAARTRLD
;
A
#
# COMPACT_ATOMS: atom_id res chain seq x y z
N GLY A 1 3.74 18.49 26.82
CA GLY A 1 4.80 17.99 27.72
C GLY A 1 4.48 18.17 29.19
N GLU A 2 4.00 19.30 29.60
CA GLU A 2 3.81 19.67 31.01
C GLU A 2 2.76 18.82 31.74
N LEU A 3 1.65 18.52 31.07
CA LEU A 3 0.56 17.71 31.62
C LEU A 3 1.02 16.27 31.97
N TYR A 4 1.79 15.63 31.10
CA TYR A 4 2.33 14.30 31.34
C TYR A 4 3.39 14.30 32.46
N TYR A 5 4.19 15.34 32.54
CA TYR A 5 5.18 15.48 33.60
C TYR A 5 4.51 15.57 34.98
N GLU A 6 3.50 16.41 35.14
CA GLU A 6 2.78 16.56 36.41
C GLU A 6 2.00 15.28 36.77
N SER A 7 1.42 14.60 35.78
CA SER A 7 0.75 13.30 36.00
C SER A 7 1.73 12.23 36.48
N LEU A 8 2.91 12.12 35.87
CA LEU A 8 3.96 11.19 36.29
C LEU A 8 4.48 11.51 37.71
N LYS A 9 4.73 12.77 37.99
CA LYS A 9 5.18 13.25 39.30
C LYS A 9 4.15 12.91 40.41
N ALA A 10 2.86 13.16 40.14
CA ALA A 10 1.79 12.80 41.07
C ALA A 10 1.70 11.29 41.28
N TRP A 11 1.79 10.49 40.21
CA TRP A 11 1.79 9.03 40.32
C TRP A 11 2.98 8.47 41.14
N ILE A 12 4.19 9.00 40.90
CA ILE A 12 5.38 8.65 41.68
C ILE A 12 5.18 9.02 43.17
N GLY A 13 4.67 10.22 43.46
CA GLY A 13 4.36 10.68 44.80
C GLY A 13 3.35 9.81 45.56
N GLN A 14 2.44 9.14 44.80
CA GLN A 14 1.46 8.17 45.34
C GLN A 14 2.05 6.75 45.50
N GLY A 15 3.35 6.56 45.28
CA GLY A 15 4.05 5.29 45.45
C GLY A 15 4.12 4.43 44.18
N ALA A 16 3.88 5.01 43.00
CA ALA A 16 4.02 4.38 41.67
C ALA A 16 3.31 3.02 41.55
N LYS A 17 2.13 2.90 42.16
CA LYS A 17 1.36 1.65 42.16
C LYS A 17 0.84 1.35 40.76
N LEU A 18 1.11 0.13 40.27
CA LEU A 18 0.56 -0.38 39.03
C LEU A 18 -0.85 -0.95 39.27
N ASP A 19 -1.85 -0.41 38.59
CA ASP A 19 -3.18 -1.01 38.56
C ASP A 19 -3.26 -2.09 37.47
N LEU A 20 -3.23 -3.35 37.91
CA LEU A 20 -3.34 -4.51 37.02
C LEU A 20 -4.76 -4.76 36.51
N LYS A 21 -5.76 -4.05 37.05
CA LYS A 21 -7.17 -4.16 36.63
C LYS A 21 -7.53 -3.17 35.51
N THR A 22 -6.67 -2.20 35.23
CA THR A 22 -6.90 -1.26 34.13
C THR A 22 -7.06 -2.02 32.80
N PRO A 23 -8.19 -1.86 32.09
CA PRO A 23 -8.40 -2.51 30.81
C PRO A 23 -7.30 -2.14 29.82
N ARG A 24 -6.79 -3.15 29.11
CA ARG A 24 -5.74 -2.97 28.09
C ARG A 24 -6.33 -2.86 26.71
N VAL A 25 -5.63 -2.19 25.82
CA VAL A 25 -5.96 -2.16 24.40
C VAL A 25 -5.84 -3.58 23.83
N ILE A 26 -6.92 -4.05 23.21
CA ILE A 26 -6.98 -5.35 22.52
C ILE A 26 -6.85 -5.21 21.01
N GLY A 27 -6.97 -3.99 20.47
CA GLY A 27 -6.78 -3.71 19.05
C GLY A 27 -7.02 -2.24 18.73
N ILE A 28 -6.49 -1.84 17.59
CA ILE A 28 -6.76 -0.52 17.00
C ILE A 28 -7.28 -0.67 15.57
N GLU A 29 -8.00 0.31 15.10
CA GLU A 29 -8.55 0.36 13.75
C GLU A 29 -8.34 1.76 13.15
N LEU A 30 -7.97 1.81 11.86
CA LEU A 30 -7.91 3.04 11.08
C LEU A 30 -9.18 3.17 10.23
N SER A 31 -9.75 4.36 10.19
CA SER A 31 -10.96 4.67 9.42
C SER A 31 -10.77 5.96 8.61
N PRO A 32 -11.23 6.01 7.33
CA PRO A 32 -11.81 4.93 6.55
C PRO A 32 -10.77 3.89 6.10
N LYS A 33 -11.22 2.68 5.74
CA LYS A 33 -10.35 1.65 5.15
C LYS A 33 -10.12 1.93 3.66
N ASN A 34 -8.85 1.87 3.25
CA ASN A 34 -8.41 2.05 1.87
C ASN A 34 -9.00 3.28 1.17
N PRO A 35 -8.89 4.49 1.78
CA PRO A 35 -9.46 5.68 1.18
C PRO A 35 -8.77 6.05 -0.13
N VAL A 36 -9.53 6.70 -1.01
CA VAL A 36 -9.03 7.26 -2.28
C VAL A 36 -9.08 8.78 -2.20
N ILE A 37 -7.94 9.43 -2.44
CA ILE A 37 -7.82 10.88 -2.56
C ILE A 37 -7.74 11.20 -4.05
N GLU A 38 -8.78 11.88 -4.57
CA GLU A 38 -8.91 12.12 -6.02
C GLU A 38 -7.91 13.14 -6.55
N ARG A 39 -7.42 14.06 -5.73
CA ARG A 39 -6.56 15.18 -6.16
C ARG A 39 -5.25 15.21 -5.40
N ILE A 40 -4.17 15.59 -6.09
CA ILE A 40 -2.91 15.97 -5.46
C ILE A 40 -3.15 17.24 -4.63
N GLY A 41 -2.56 17.32 -3.43
CA GLY A 41 -2.84 18.34 -2.43
C GLY A 41 -4.13 18.12 -1.63
N GLY A 42 -4.88 17.03 -1.96
CA GLY A 42 -6.06 16.63 -1.19
C GLY A 42 -5.69 16.16 0.22
N ARG A 43 -6.64 16.27 1.13
CA ARG A 43 -6.44 15.91 2.53
C ARG A 43 -7.47 14.90 2.98
N GLN A 44 -7.04 13.95 3.81
CA GLN A 44 -7.88 12.91 4.39
C GLN A 44 -7.55 12.78 5.88
N GLN A 45 -8.55 12.96 6.73
CA GLN A 45 -8.42 12.63 8.15
C GLN A 45 -8.50 11.11 8.31
N LEU A 46 -7.58 10.53 9.07
CA LEU A 46 -7.47 9.11 9.33
C LEU A 46 -7.41 8.85 10.84
N PRO A 47 -8.55 8.83 11.54
CA PRO A 47 -8.59 8.54 12.97
C PRO A 47 -8.15 7.11 13.27
N ALA A 48 -7.42 6.96 14.38
CA ALA A 48 -7.08 5.70 15.00
C ALA A 48 -7.97 5.44 16.21
N ILE A 49 -8.76 4.39 16.16
CA ILE A 49 -9.74 4.03 17.19
C ILE A 49 -9.24 2.81 17.96
N ALA A 50 -9.01 2.95 19.25
CA ALA A 50 -8.62 1.85 20.13
C ALA A 50 -9.86 1.17 20.75
N ARG A 51 -9.79 -0.16 20.85
CA ARG A 51 -10.74 -1.00 21.58
C ARG A 51 -10.06 -1.58 22.79
N TYR A 52 -10.70 -1.47 23.95
CA TYR A 52 -10.21 -1.97 25.21
C TYR A 52 -10.90 -3.28 25.62
N ALA A 53 -10.29 -4.02 26.53
CA ALA A 53 -10.78 -5.34 26.96
C ALA A 53 -12.15 -5.30 27.66
N ASP A 54 -12.53 -4.16 28.23
CA ASP A 54 -13.85 -3.91 28.86
C ASP A 54 -14.94 -3.47 27.85
N GLY A 55 -14.60 -3.41 26.55
CA GLY A 55 -15.49 -2.93 25.49
C GLY A 55 -15.47 -1.42 25.28
N TYR A 56 -14.70 -0.67 26.06
CA TYR A 56 -14.55 0.77 25.85
C TYR A 56 -13.84 1.05 24.51
N VAL A 57 -14.26 2.11 23.83
CA VAL A 57 -13.72 2.54 22.53
C VAL A 57 -13.30 4.00 22.66
N LYS A 58 -12.07 4.31 22.23
CA LYS A 58 -11.48 5.65 22.32
C LYS A 58 -10.80 6.05 21.02
N ASP A 59 -10.97 7.31 20.63
CA ASP A 59 -10.13 7.92 19.60
C ASP A 59 -8.74 8.22 20.22
N VAL A 60 -7.74 7.55 19.69
CA VAL A 60 -6.34 7.66 20.13
C VAL A 60 -5.44 8.28 19.06
N THR A 61 -6.02 8.93 18.07
CA THR A 61 -5.29 9.50 16.92
C THR A 61 -4.10 10.37 17.34
N ALA A 62 -4.30 11.23 18.35
CA ALA A 62 -3.25 12.12 18.84
C ALA A 62 -2.19 11.42 19.70
N GLU A 63 -2.50 10.22 20.21
CA GLU A 63 -1.64 9.43 21.09
C GLU A 63 -0.94 8.30 20.32
N ALA A 64 -1.54 7.84 19.21
CA ALA A 64 -1.00 6.81 18.36
C ALA A 64 0.18 7.32 17.52
N PHE A 65 1.14 6.44 17.28
CA PHE A 65 2.16 6.68 16.27
C PHE A 65 1.57 6.35 14.90
N LEU A 66 1.50 7.35 14.03
CA LEU A 66 1.04 7.23 12.65
C LEU A 66 2.22 7.48 11.72
N ASP A 67 2.44 6.59 10.77
CA ASP A 67 3.54 6.68 9.81
C ASP A 67 3.09 6.32 8.40
N SER A 68 3.66 7.03 7.42
CA SER A 68 3.46 6.75 6.00
C SER A 68 4.61 5.91 5.48
N GLY A 69 4.33 4.71 4.97
CA GLY A 69 5.32 3.85 4.32
C GLY A 69 5.77 4.37 2.95
N ASN A 70 5.17 5.49 2.47
CA ASN A 70 5.59 6.16 1.25
C ASN A 70 5.39 7.67 1.37
N GLY A 71 6.37 8.34 1.99
CA GLY A 71 6.35 9.78 2.24
C GLY A 71 6.33 10.65 0.97
N ASP A 72 6.75 10.13 -0.18
CA ASP A 72 6.66 10.83 -1.46
C ASP A 72 5.23 10.94 -1.99
N VAL A 73 4.34 10.06 -1.54
CA VAL A 73 2.94 9.99 -1.98
C VAL A 73 2.02 10.64 -0.96
N ILE A 74 2.20 10.33 0.33
CA ILE A 74 1.39 10.84 1.44
C ILE A 74 2.30 11.32 2.56
N GLU A 75 2.10 12.55 2.98
CA GLU A 75 2.61 13.10 4.23
C GLU A 75 1.57 12.88 5.34
N ALA A 76 2.00 12.27 6.45
CA ALA A 76 1.17 12.03 7.62
C ALA A 76 1.55 13.00 8.75
N ASP A 77 0.58 13.71 9.32
CA ASP A 77 0.82 14.51 10.50
C ASP A 77 0.50 13.72 11.80
N LYS A 78 0.93 14.29 12.93
CA LYS A 78 0.71 13.69 14.27
C LYS A 78 -0.77 13.70 14.72
N LYS A 79 -1.65 14.39 14.00
CA LYS A 79 -3.09 14.46 14.28
C LYS A 79 -3.90 13.57 13.36
N GLY A 80 -3.23 12.73 12.56
CA GLY A 80 -3.87 11.81 11.63
C GLY A 80 -4.36 12.47 10.35
N LEU A 81 -3.90 13.71 10.04
CA LEU A 81 -4.20 14.34 8.76
C LEU A 81 -3.19 13.86 7.72
N MET A 82 -3.70 13.22 6.67
CA MET A 82 -2.93 12.73 5.53
C MET A 82 -3.04 13.73 4.39
N THR A 83 -1.91 14.24 3.90
CA THR A 83 -1.84 15.16 2.76
C THR A 83 -1.24 14.45 1.55
N SER A 84 -1.93 14.46 0.42
CA SER A 84 -1.44 13.83 -0.80
C SER A 84 -0.44 14.74 -1.53
N LEU A 85 0.75 14.20 -1.84
CA LEU A 85 1.84 14.91 -2.50
C LEU A 85 1.98 14.50 -3.96
N ARG A 86 1.79 13.21 -4.26
CA ARG A 86 1.96 12.63 -5.60
C ARG A 86 1.00 11.49 -5.82
N ARG A 87 0.69 11.19 -7.09
CA ARG A 87 -0.08 10.02 -7.47
C ARG A 87 0.64 8.73 -7.09
N GLY A 88 -0.11 7.79 -6.49
CA GLY A 88 0.43 6.51 -6.07
C GLY A 88 -0.37 5.88 -4.93
N GLU A 89 0.22 4.90 -4.29
CA GLU A 89 -0.31 4.29 -3.07
C GLU A 89 0.70 4.45 -1.94
N ALA A 90 0.19 4.70 -0.74
CA ALA A 90 0.96 4.74 0.49
C ALA A 90 0.28 3.87 1.56
N PRO A 91 0.95 2.83 2.07
CA PRO A 91 0.50 2.15 3.27
C PRO A 91 0.68 3.08 4.47
N ILE A 92 -0.35 3.22 5.29
CA ILE A 92 -0.30 3.95 6.55
C ILE A 92 -0.34 2.92 7.68
N LEU A 93 0.63 3.01 8.56
CA LEU A 93 0.74 2.18 9.76
C LEU A 93 0.39 3.00 10.99
N ALA A 94 -0.48 2.45 11.84
CA ALA A 94 -0.76 2.97 13.18
C ALA A 94 -0.25 2.01 14.25
N ARG A 95 0.29 2.57 15.34
CA ARG A 95 0.72 1.81 16.51
C ARG A 95 0.30 2.52 17.78
N PHE A 96 -0.33 1.78 18.70
CA PHE A 96 -0.72 2.29 20.02
C PHE A 96 -0.77 1.15 21.03
N GLU A 97 -0.11 1.30 22.18
CA GLU A 97 -0.04 0.32 23.29
C GLU A 97 0.19 -1.14 22.85
N GLY A 98 1.08 -1.36 21.88
CA GLY A 98 1.40 -2.70 21.35
C GLY A 98 0.41 -3.26 20.33
N ALA A 99 -0.70 -2.57 20.05
CA ALA A 99 -1.61 -2.89 18.96
C ALA A 99 -1.20 -2.16 17.67
N TYR A 100 -1.49 -2.79 16.51
CA TYR A 100 -1.15 -2.31 15.19
C TYR A 100 -2.36 -2.31 14.28
N ALA A 101 -2.46 -1.32 13.40
CA ALA A 101 -3.40 -1.31 12.29
C ALA A 101 -2.73 -0.73 11.05
N ALA A 102 -3.18 -1.17 9.87
CA ALA A 102 -2.71 -0.64 8.61
C ALA A 102 -3.88 -0.39 7.65
N THR A 103 -3.72 0.60 6.80
CA THR A 103 -4.61 0.88 5.67
C THR A 103 -3.77 1.41 4.50
N THR A 104 -4.29 1.34 3.28
CA THR A 104 -3.60 1.88 2.11
C THR A 104 -4.37 3.07 1.56
N ILE A 105 -3.73 4.23 1.48
CA ILE A 105 -4.29 5.40 0.82
C ILE A 105 -3.87 5.39 -0.64
N THR A 106 -4.85 5.54 -1.53
CA THR A 106 -4.62 5.69 -2.97
C THR A 106 -4.79 7.15 -3.35
N VAL A 107 -3.76 7.76 -3.95
CA VAL A 107 -3.85 9.09 -4.56
C VAL A 107 -4.03 8.93 -6.05
N MET A 108 -5.21 9.30 -6.55
CA MET A 108 -5.58 9.08 -7.96
C MET A 108 -4.90 10.07 -8.90
N GLY A 109 -4.90 11.35 -8.54
CA GLY A 109 -4.50 12.43 -9.44
C GLY A 109 -5.52 12.63 -10.57
N ASP A 110 -5.21 13.52 -11.51
CA ASP A 110 -6.09 13.76 -12.65
C ASP A 110 -6.11 12.54 -13.59
N ARG A 111 -7.30 11.97 -13.79
CA ARG A 111 -7.59 10.85 -14.70
C ARG A 111 -8.84 11.13 -15.53
N THR A 112 -9.06 12.39 -15.85
CA THR A 112 -10.12 12.81 -16.76
C THR A 112 -9.95 12.13 -18.11
N GLY A 113 -11.02 11.54 -18.64
CA GLY A 113 -11.00 10.83 -19.92
C GLY A 113 -10.46 9.39 -19.87
N PHE A 114 -10.08 8.86 -18.69
CA PHE A 114 -9.70 7.44 -18.60
C PHE A 114 -10.89 6.54 -18.96
N ALA A 115 -10.70 5.67 -19.95
CA ALA A 115 -11.64 4.64 -20.33
C ALA A 115 -10.99 3.27 -20.11
N TRP A 116 -11.60 2.45 -19.26
CA TRP A 116 -11.10 1.10 -19.02
C TRP A 116 -11.31 0.22 -20.24
N LYS A 117 -10.23 -0.44 -20.67
CA LYS A 117 -10.28 -1.55 -21.62
C LYS A 117 -9.83 -2.80 -20.89
N GLU A 118 -10.72 -3.80 -20.89
CA GLU A 118 -10.43 -5.08 -20.24
C GLU A 118 -9.27 -5.77 -20.97
N PRO A 119 -8.13 -6.06 -20.28
CA PRO A 119 -7.05 -6.84 -20.88
C PRO A 119 -7.46 -8.31 -20.95
N GLU A 120 -6.82 -9.04 -21.85
CA GLU A 120 -6.90 -10.50 -21.89
C GLU A 120 -6.36 -11.10 -20.58
N LYS A 121 -7.06 -12.11 -20.06
CA LYS A 121 -6.74 -12.77 -18.79
C LYS A 121 -6.60 -14.25 -19.02
N TRP A 122 -5.47 -14.80 -18.70
CA TRP A 122 -5.20 -16.23 -18.87
C TRP A 122 -5.17 -17.00 -17.54
N ASN A 123 -4.97 -16.28 -16.42
CA ASN A 123 -4.87 -16.91 -15.12
C ASN A 123 -5.37 -15.97 -13.99
N LYS A 124 -5.38 -16.47 -12.77
CA LYS A 124 -5.85 -15.75 -11.60
C LYS A 124 -5.01 -14.51 -11.27
N ILE A 125 -3.71 -14.51 -11.62
CA ILE A 125 -2.83 -13.37 -11.40
C ILE A 125 -3.26 -12.21 -12.30
N ASP A 126 -3.56 -12.49 -13.58
CA ASP A 126 -4.02 -11.48 -14.54
C ASP A 126 -5.33 -10.83 -14.08
N GLU A 127 -6.27 -11.62 -13.51
CA GLU A 127 -7.50 -11.09 -12.95
C GLU A 127 -7.22 -10.08 -11.81
N LEU A 128 -6.34 -10.45 -10.87
CA LEU A 128 -6.01 -9.59 -9.72
C LEU A 128 -5.26 -8.32 -10.17
N VAL A 129 -4.35 -8.45 -11.12
CA VAL A 129 -3.61 -7.34 -11.70
C VAL A 129 -4.56 -6.40 -12.46
N ALA A 130 -5.45 -6.94 -13.29
CA ALA A 130 -6.44 -6.15 -14.01
C ALA A 130 -7.38 -5.37 -13.07
N GLN A 131 -7.85 -6.00 -11.99
CA GLN A 131 -8.63 -5.33 -10.95
C GLN A 131 -7.87 -4.14 -10.33
N LYS A 132 -6.57 -4.33 -10.05
CA LYS A 132 -5.74 -3.25 -9.53
C LYS A 132 -5.55 -2.13 -10.56
N TRP A 133 -5.27 -2.46 -11.80
CA TRP A 133 -5.14 -1.47 -12.88
C TRP A 133 -6.42 -0.66 -13.07
N GLN A 134 -7.58 -1.33 -13.09
CA GLN A 134 -8.88 -0.67 -13.19
C GLN A 134 -9.10 0.29 -12.01
N ARG A 135 -8.87 -0.17 -10.76
CA ARG A 135 -8.99 0.65 -9.55
C ARG A 135 -8.07 1.87 -9.60
N MET A 136 -6.83 1.68 -10.04
CA MET A 136 -5.81 2.73 -10.11
C MET A 136 -5.92 3.58 -11.37
N LYS A 137 -6.88 3.30 -12.27
CA LYS A 137 -7.01 3.95 -13.57
C LYS A 137 -5.68 3.93 -14.34
N ILE A 138 -5.07 2.73 -14.43
CA ILE A 138 -3.83 2.48 -15.18
C ILE A 138 -4.22 1.78 -16.48
N GLU A 139 -3.80 2.33 -17.61
CA GLU A 139 -3.88 1.66 -18.90
C GLU A 139 -2.60 0.84 -19.10
N PRO A 140 -2.70 -0.50 -19.25
CA PRO A 140 -1.53 -1.32 -19.54
C PRO A 140 -0.97 -0.97 -20.93
N SER A 141 0.35 -1.05 -21.07
CA SER A 141 0.99 -0.94 -22.39
C SER A 141 0.65 -2.14 -23.26
N GLY A 142 0.77 -1.97 -24.58
CA GLY A 142 0.66 -3.07 -25.51
C GLY A 142 1.72 -4.16 -25.27
N VAL A 143 1.53 -5.30 -25.91
CA VAL A 143 2.48 -6.42 -25.85
C VAL A 143 3.84 -5.99 -26.39
N CYS A 144 4.92 -6.35 -25.70
CA CYS A 144 6.27 -5.99 -26.10
C CYS A 144 6.69 -6.75 -27.37
N SER A 145 7.73 -6.25 -28.07
CA SER A 145 8.34 -6.93 -29.21
C SER A 145 9.03 -8.24 -28.81
N ASP A 146 9.28 -9.11 -29.77
CA ASP A 146 9.84 -10.45 -29.54
C ASP A 146 11.25 -10.42 -28.95
N ASP A 147 12.06 -9.44 -29.34
CA ASP A 147 13.40 -9.21 -28.78
C ASP A 147 13.36 -8.79 -27.31
N VAL A 148 12.46 -7.87 -26.96
CA VAL A 148 12.24 -7.45 -25.58
C VAL A 148 11.68 -8.59 -24.74
N PHE A 149 10.75 -9.39 -25.29
CA PHE A 149 10.22 -10.58 -24.64
C PHE A 149 11.34 -11.58 -24.31
N LEU A 150 12.16 -11.93 -25.31
CA LEU A 150 13.27 -12.85 -25.11
C LEU A 150 14.25 -12.39 -24.04
N ARG A 151 14.60 -11.10 -24.08
CA ARG A 151 15.49 -10.52 -23.07
C ARG A 151 14.92 -10.63 -21.66
N ARG A 152 13.63 -10.32 -21.46
CA ARG A 152 12.95 -10.39 -20.16
C ARG A 152 12.95 -11.81 -19.63
N ILE A 153 12.52 -12.79 -20.45
CA ILE A 153 12.44 -14.19 -20.01
C ILE A 153 13.83 -14.78 -19.68
N HIS A 154 14.88 -14.39 -20.43
CA HIS A 154 16.24 -14.79 -20.10
C HIS A 154 16.70 -14.24 -18.75
N LEU A 155 16.44 -12.96 -18.48
CA LEU A 155 16.77 -12.33 -17.20
C LEU A 155 16.00 -12.98 -16.04
N ASP A 156 14.72 -13.27 -16.23
CA ASP A 156 13.86 -13.86 -15.21
C ASP A 156 14.26 -15.31 -14.87
N LEU A 157 14.65 -16.11 -15.89
CA LEU A 157 14.97 -17.52 -15.71
C LEU A 157 16.45 -17.78 -15.38
N THR A 158 17.36 -17.01 -15.95
CA THR A 158 18.81 -17.28 -15.87
C THR A 158 19.60 -16.19 -15.15
N GLY A 159 18.99 -15.01 -14.94
CA GLY A 159 19.67 -13.84 -14.43
C GLY A 159 20.63 -13.16 -15.42
N LEU A 160 20.73 -13.66 -16.65
CA LEU A 160 21.65 -13.20 -17.69
C LEU A 160 20.89 -12.77 -18.96
N PRO A 161 21.39 -11.77 -19.71
CA PRO A 161 20.82 -11.44 -21.00
C PRO A 161 21.10 -12.56 -22.03
N PRO A 162 20.24 -12.73 -23.07
CA PRO A 162 20.50 -13.70 -24.14
C PRO A 162 21.74 -13.31 -24.95
N LYS A 163 22.42 -14.31 -25.50
CA LYS A 163 23.52 -14.11 -26.45
C LYS A 163 22.97 -13.69 -27.82
N ALA A 164 23.80 -13.04 -28.62
CA ALA A 164 23.41 -12.58 -29.95
C ALA A 164 22.89 -13.70 -30.86
N GLU A 165 23.50 -14.87 -30.79
CA GLU A 165 23.11 -16.07 -31.56
C GLU A 165 21.70 -16.54 -31.12
N GLU A 166 21.39 -16.53 -29.81
CA GLU A 166 20.09 -16.92 -29.25
C GLU A 166 19.00 -15.97 -29.69
N VAL A 167 19.27 -14.65 -29.70
CA VAL A 167 18.36 -13.63 -30.19
C VAL A 167 18.06 -13.89 -31.68
N THR A 168 19.09 -14.09 -32.50
CA THR A 168 18.95 -14.31 -33.93
C THR A 168 18.16 -15.59 -34.20
N ALA A 169 18.45 -16.65 -33.50
CA ALA A 169 17.74 -17.96 -33.64
C ALA A 169 16.25 -17.80 -33.26
N PHE A 170 15.95 -17.14 -32.15
CA PHE A 170 14.58 -16.94 -31.72
C PHE A 170 13.78 -16.07 -32.69
N LEU A 171 14.34 -14.96 -33.17
CA LEU A 171 13.66 -14.06 -34.12
C LEU A 171 13.42 -14.72 -35.49
N ASN A 172 14.24 -15.70 -35.89
CA ASN A 172 14.08 -16.44 -37.15
C ASN A 172 13.10 -17.60 -37.03
N ASP A 173 12.85 -18.14 -35.83
CA ASP A 173 11.93 -19.28 -35.64
C ASP A 173 10.53 -18.83 -35.30
N LYS A 174 9.64 -18.78 -36.31
CA LYS A 174 8.25 -18.43 -36.17
C LYS A 174 7.48 -19.30 -35.16
N ARG A 175 7.84 -20.58 -35.04
CA ARG A 175 7.17 -21.55 -34.14
C ARG A 175 7.48 -21.23 -32.68
N LEU A 176 8.74 -20.95 -32.37
CA LEU A 176 9.15 -20.55 -31.02
C LEU A 176 8.49 -19.24 -30.59
N ARG A 177 8.40 -18.25 -31.47
CA ARG A 177 7.75 -16.97 -31.18
C ARG A 177 6.26 -17.12 -30.86
N VAL A 178 5.54 -17.92 -31.65
CA VAL A 178 4.12 -18.20 -31.40
C VAL A 178 3.95 -19.00 -30.12
N ALA A 179 4.72 -20.09 -29.95
CA ALA A 179 4.63 -20.95 -28.77
C ALA A 179 4.97 -20.21 -27.47
N ALA A 180 5.93 -19.28 -27.48
CA ALA A 180 6.30 -18.49 -26.31
C ALA A 180 5.21 -17.50 -25.88
N ARG A 181 4.36 -17.04 -26.82
CA ARG A 181 3.25 -16.11 -26.56
C ARG A 181 1.93 -16.80 -26.27
N THR A 182 1.73 -18.04 -26.74
CA THR A 182 0.47 -18.80 -26.59
C THR A 182 0.52 -19.86 -25.50
N ARG A 183 1.72 -20.22 -25.00
CA ARG A 183 1.88 -21.18 -23.90
C ARG A 183 2.10 -20.51 -22.57
N LEU A 184 1.08 -19.87 -22.09
CA LEU A 184 0.81 -19.68 -20.67
C LEU A 184 -0.57 -20.27 -20.31
N ASP A 185 -0.98 -21.29 -21.12
CA ASP A 185 -2.11 -22.18 -20.80
C ASP A 185 -1.67 -23.29 -19.84
#